data_11ef6e20930be88535a6112f14c1186c
#
_entry.id   11ef6e20930be88535a6112f14c1186c
#
_cell.length_a   1.000
_cell.length_b   1.000
_cell.length_c   1.000
_cell.angle_alpha   90.00
_cell.angle_beta   90.00
_cell.angle_gamma   90.00
#
_symmetry.space_group_name_H-M   'P 1'
#
loop_
_entity.id
_entity.type
_entity.pdbx_description
1 polymer ?
#
loop_
_entity_poly.entity_id
_entity_poly.type
_entity_poly.pdbx_seq_one_letter_code
_entity_poly.pdbx_strand_id
1 'polypeptide(L)'
;MHHTEFMQRQERMSRNILIYTKDNCPFCVQAKNLFTNKGEQYIEKKIGKDLTREEFMESFPDVRTVPFIIIDAEKVGGYDKLIEWYDRPERSFLAE
;
A
#
# COMPACT_ATOMS: atom_id res chain seq x y z
N MET A 1 10.53 16.12 25.94
CA MET A 1 9.65 17.02 25.22
C MET A 1 9.79 16.91 23.73
N HIS A 2 10.99 17.10 23.25
CA HIS A 2 11.20 16.98 21.82
C HIS A 2 10.93 15.57 21.32
N HIS A 3 11.22 14.59 22.16
CA HIS A 3 10.95 13.21 21.80
C HIS A 3 9.48 12.99 21.53
N THR A 4 8.65 13.53 22.40
CA THR A 4 7.21 13.32 22.28
C THR A 4 6.68 13.93 21.00
N GLU A 5 7.12 15.12 20.68
CA GLU A 5 6.69 15.78 19.45
C GLU A 5 7.13 15.00 18.22
N PHE A 6 8.36 14.52 18.26
CA PHE A 6 8.90 13.76 17.14
C PHE A 6 8.09 12.48 16.91
N MET A 7 7.78 11.79 17.99
CA MET A 7 7.04 10.54 17.86
C MET A 7 5.62 10.78 17.37
N GLN A 8 5.00 11.84 17.83
CA GLN A 8 3.67 12.18 17.36
C GLN A 8 3.68 12.46 15.86
N ARG A 9 4.70 13.15 15.39
CA ARG A 9 4.81 13.44 13.97
C ARG A 9 4.94 12.17 13.17
N GLN A 10 5.74 11.22 13.66
CA GLN A 10 5.89 9.95 12.96
C GLN A 10 4.57 9.20 12.91
N GLU A 11 3.85 9.20 13.99
CA GLU A 11 2.56 8.51 14.01
C GLU A 11 1.60 9.11 13.01
N ARG A 12 1.58 10.43 12.91
CA ARG A 12 0.68 11.08 11.97
C ARG A 12 1.03 10.76 10.52
N MET A 13 2.31 10.47 10.25
CA MET A 13 2.74 10.14 8.91
C MET A 13 2.61 8.67 8.60
N SER A 14 2.39 7.86 9.63
CA SER A 14 2.20 6.43 9.41
C SER A 14 0.83 6.16 8.81
N ARG A 15 0.80 5.22 7.89
CA ARG A 15 -0.42 4.79 7.23
C ARG A 15 -0.56 3.31 7.36
N ASN A 16 -1.79 2.83 7.27
CA ASN A 16 -2.05 1.40 7.21
C ASN A 16 -2.04 0.99 5.75
N ILE A 17 -0.94 0.38 5.34
CA ILE A 17 -0.78 -0.03 3.96
C ILE A 17 -0.76 -1.54 3.89
N LEU A 18 -1.62 -2.07 3.04
CA LEU A 18 -1.73 -3.50 2.80
C LEU A 18 -1.57 -3.74 1.31
N ILE A 19 -0.66 -4.64 0.96
CA ILE A 19 -0.44 -4.96 -0.44
C ILE A 19 -0.55 -6.47 -0.64
N TYR A 20 -1.40 -6.86 -1.59
CA TYR A 20 -1.53 -8.26 -2.00
C TYR A 20 -0.63 -8.49 -3.20
N THR A 21 0.16 -9.55 -3.14
CA THR A 21 1.16 -9.86 -4.15
C THR A 21 1.08 -11.33 -4.55
N LYS A 22 1.95 -11.70 -5.47
CA LYS A 22 2.16 -13.11 -5.83
C LYS A 22 3.61 -13.26 -6.30
N ASP A 23 4.02 -14.52 -6.48
CA ASP A 23 5.34 -14.79 -7.04
C ASP A 23 5.41 -14.32 -8.49
N ASN A 24 6.60 -13.97 -8.93
CA ASN A 24 6.87 -13.60 -10.33
C ASN A 24 6.00 -12.45 -10.78
N CYS A 25 5.96 -11.40 -9.97
CA CYS A 25 5.13 -10.23 -10.26
C CYS A 25 6.02 -9.00 -10.21
N PRO A 26 6.50 -8.52 -11.37
CA PRO A 26 7.39 -7.35 -11.39
C PRO A 26 6.75 -6.10 -10.82
N PHE A 27 5.47 -5.87 -11.09
CA PHE A 27 4.79 -4.69 -10.56
C PHE A 27 4.62 -4.78 -9.06
N CYS A 28 4.50 -6.00 -8.52
CA CYS A 28 4.47 -6.16 -7.07
C CYS A 28 5.78 -5.69 -6.46
N VAL A 29 6.89 -6.06 -7.09
CA VAL A 29 8.21 -5.64 -6.63
C VAL A 29 8.34 -4.12 -6.71
N GLN A 30 7.89 -3.54 -7.82
CA GLN A 30 7.98 -2.09 -7.98
C GLN A 30 7.16 -1.35 -6.95
N ALA A 31 5.96 -1.86 -6.64
CA ALA A 31 5.12 -1.23 -5.63
C ALA A 31 5.78 -1.28 -4.26
N LYS A 32 6.34 -2.42 -3.90
CA LYS A 32 7.03 -2.54 -2.61
C LYS A 32 8.23 -1.62 -2.54
N ASN A 33 8.99 -1.51 -3.63
CA ASN A 33 10.13 -0.62 -3.67
C ASN A 33 9.70 0.84 -3.53
N LEU A 34 8.58 1.19 -4.13
CA LEU A 34 8.08 2.54 -4.02
C LEU A 34 7.76 2.88 -2.57
N PHE A 35 7.08 1.97 -1.87
CA PHE A 35 6.79 2.19 -0.46
C PHE A 35 8.06 2.37 0.33
N THR A 36 9.06 1.52 0.09
CA THR A 36 10.33 1.61 0.78
C THR A 36 11.00 2.96 0.52
N ASN A 37 11.00 3.40 -0.73
CA ASN A 37 11.61 4.68 -1.09
C ASN A 37 10.89 5.86 -0.46
N LYS A 38 9.60 5.71 -0.22
CA LYS A 38 8.80 6.77 0.42
C LYS A 38 8.88 6.70 1.94
N GLY A 39 9.60 5.72 2.48
CA GLY A 39 9.69 5.57 3.92
C GLY A 39 8.43 5.01 4.56
N GLU A 40 7.59 4.35 3.78
CA GLU A 40 6.34 3.79 4.28
C GLU A 40 6.56 2.36 4.75
N GLN A 41 5.82 2.00 5.79
CA GLN A 41 5.75 0.62 6.23
C GLN A 41 4.47 0.01 5.67
N TYR A 42 4.56 -1.26 5.32
CA TYR A 42 3.42 -1.94 4.70
C TYR A 42 3.38 -3.38 5.15
N ILE A 43 2.20 -3.98 5.02
CA ILE A 43 1.99 -5.39 5.27
C ILE A 43 1.76 -6.06 3.92
N GLU A 44 2.56 -7.07 3.65
CA GLU A 44 2.42 -7.83 2.41
C GLU A 44 1.69 -9.13 2.69
N LYS A 45 0.68 -9.42 1.87
CA LYS A 45 0.01 -10.71 1.89
C LYS A 45 0.18 -11.35 0.52
N LYS A 46 0.93 -12.43 0.49
CA LYS A 46 1.25 -13.09 -0.76
C LYS A 46 0.25 -14.20 -1.04
N ILE A 47 -0.37 -14.14 -2.19
CA ILE A 47 -1.32 -15.17 -2.62
C ILE A 47 -0.52 -16.44 -2.89
N GLY A 48 -1.00 -17.54 -2.30
CA GLY A 48 -0.30 -18.81 -2.39
C GLY A 48 0.56 -19.09 -1.18
N LYS A 49 0.75 -18.10 -0.31
CA LYS A 49 1.52 -18.28 0.91
C LYS A 49 0.72 -17.85 2.13
N ASP A 50 0.27 -16.60 2.13
CA ASP A 50 -0.44 -16.04 3.28
C ASP A 50 -1.95 -16.24 3.16
N LEU A 51 -2.44 -16.43 1.96
CA LEU A 51 -3.84 -16.72 1.71
C LEU A 51 -3.93 -17.42 0.36
N THR A 52 -5.04 -18.13 0.15
CA THR A 52 -5.24 -18.80 -1.13
C THR A 52 -5.82 -17.83 -2.15
N ARG A 53 -5.71 -18.20 -3.41
CA ARG A 53 -6.32 -17.43 -4.48
C ARG A 53 -7.83 -17.31 -4.28
N GLU A 54 -8.44 -18.41 -3.85
CA GLU A 54 -9.88 -18.44 -3.62
C GLU A 54 -10.28 -17.47 -2.52
N GLU A 55 -9.50 -17.44 -1.44
CA GLU A 55 -9.77 -16.51 -0.36
C GLU A 55 -9.65 -15.06 -0.84
N PHE A 56 -8.66 -14.78 -1.67
CA PHE A 56 -8.49 -13.45 -2.20
C PHE A 56 -9.68 -13.06 -3.08
N MET A 57 -10.08 -13.96 -3.97
CA MET A 57 -11.19 -13.68 -4.88
C MET A 57 -12.51 -13.52 -4.13
N GLU A 58 -12.65 -14.25 -3.03
CA GLU A 58 -13.85 -14.13 -2.20
C GLU A 58 -13.92 -12.75 -1.55
N SER A 59 -12.79 -12.27 -1.08
CA SER A 59 -12.72 -10.97 -0.42
C SER A 59 -12.84 -9.81 -1.40
N PHE A 60 -12.30 -10.00 -2.60
CA PHE A 60 -12.24 -8.92 -3.59
C PHE A 60 -12.64 -9.46 -4.96
N PRO A 61 -13.95 -9.73 -5.15
CA PRO A 61 -14.39 -10.37 -6.40
C PRO A 61 -14.16 -9.55 -7.66
N ASP A 62 -14.04 -8.23 -7.50
CA ASP A 62 -13.83 -7.35 -8.64
C ASP A 62 -12.35 -7.16 -8.99
N VAL A 63 -11.45 -7.71 -8.18
CA VAL A 63 -10.02 -7.53 -8.39
C VAL A 63 -9.48 -8.70 -9.18
N ARG A 64 -8.86 -8.42 -10.31
CA ARG A 64 -8.40 -9.46 -11.23
C ARG A 64 -6.90 -9.66 -11.20
N THR A 65 -6.14 -8.69 -10.75
CA THR A 65 -4.68 -8.74 -10.83
C THR A 65 -4.07 -8.23 -9.54
N VAL A 66 -2.79 -8.55 -9.36
CA VAL A 66 -1.97 -7.99 -8.29
C VAL A 66 -0.82 -7.24 -8.93
N PRO A 67 -0.22 -6.28 -8.24
CA PRO A 67 -0.46 -5.94 -6.83
C PRO A 67 -1.82 -5.29 -6.65
N PHE A 68 -2.42 -5.55 -5.49
CA PHE A 68 -3.63 -4.86 -5.10
C PHE A 68 -3.37 -4.18 -3.77
N ILE A 69 -3.56 -2.88 -3.73
CA ILE A 69 -3.08 -2.04 -2.63
C ILE A 69 -4.25 -1.36 -1.96
N ILE A 70 -4.23 -1.41 -0.62
CA ILE A 70 -5.22 -0.73 0.21
C ILE A 70 -4.45 0.17 1.17
N ILE A 71 -4.79 1.45 1.17
CA ILE A 71 -4.15 2.43 2.06
C ILE A 71 -5.23 3.08 2.90
N ASP A 72 -5.11 2.93 4.23
CA ASP A 72 -6.06 3.50 5.18
C ASP A 72 -7.49 3.16 4.79
N ALA A 73 -7.72 1.88 4.46
CA ALA A 73 -9.02 1.34 4.09
C ALA A 73 -9.51 1.79 2.71
N GLU A 74 -8.74 2.59 2.00
CA GLU A 74 -9.07 2.99 0.63
C GLU A 74 -8.48 1.97 -0.34
N LYS A 75 -9.31 1.43 -1.21
CA LYS A 75 -8.86 0.48 -2.22
C LYS A 75 -8.23 1.25 -3.36
N VAL A 76 -6.90 1.32 -3.33
CA VAL A 76 -6.16 2.09 -4.32
C VAL A 76 -6.13 1.37 -5.67
N GLY A 77 -5.77 0.09 -5.64
CA GLY A 77 -5.71 -0.69 -6.86
C GLY A 77 -4.31 -1.17 -7.16
N GLY A 78 -3.94 -1.17 -8.43
CA GLY A 78 -2.64 -1.66 -8.86
C GLY A 78 -1.54 -0.63 -8.79
N TYR A 79 -0.41 -0.97 -9.43
CA TYR A 79 0.76 -0.09 -9.37
C TYR A 79 0.49 1.27 -10.02
N ASP A 80 -0.16 1.29 -11.17
CA ASP A 80 -0.48 2.54 -11.84
C ASP A 80 -1.39 3.42 -10.99
N LYS A 81 -2.34 2.80 -10.32
CA LYS A 81 -3.22 3.55 -9.42
C LYS A 81 -2.47 4.06 -8.21
N LEU A 82 -1.47 3.31 -7.77
CA LEU A 82 -0.63 3.76 -6.66
C LEU A 82 0.14 5.02 -7.03
N ILE A 83 0.68 5.07 -8.24
CA ILE A 83 1.38 6.26 -8.71
C ILE A 83 0.43 7.45 -8.74
N GLU A 84 -0.77 7.27 -9.26
CA GLU A 84 -1.78 8.32 -9.27
C GLU A 84 -2.14 8.77 -7.86
N TRP A 85 -2.22 7.81 -6.95
CA TRP A 85 -2.57 8.11 -5.58
C TRP A 85 -1.57 9.07 -4.95
N TYR A 86 -0.28 8.83 -5.19
CA TYR A 86 0.76 9.71 -4.64
C TYR A 86 0.80 11.07 -5.34
N ASP A 87 0.34 11.13 -6.59
CA ASP A 87 0.38 12.36 -7.37
C ASP A 87 -0.87 13.22 -7.23
N ARG A 88 -1.83 12.81 -6.40
CA ARG A 88 -3.05 13.58 -6.24
C ARG A 88 -2.74 14.99 -5.72
N PRO A 89 -3.32 16.02 -6.33
CA PRO A 89 -3.07 17.39 -5.89
C PRO A 89 -3.46 17.63 -4.43
N GLU A 90 -4.56 17.04 -3.97
CA GLU A 90 -4.97 17.25 -2.59
C GLU A 90 -3.97 16.66 -1.61
N ARG A 91 -3.25 15.60 -1.99
CA ARG A 91 -2.24 15.06 -1.10
C ARG A 91 -1.03 15.97 -1.02
N SER A 92 -0.62 16.52 -2.14
CA SER A 92 0.47 17.48 -2.15
C SER A 92 0.11 18.70 -1.31
N PHE A 93 -1.12 19.16 -1.46
CA PHE A 93 -1.58 20.31 -0.71
C PHE A 93 -1.54 20.04 0.79
N LEU A 94 -2.03 18.87 1.18
CA LEU A 94 -2.09 18.52 2.60
C LEU A 94 -0.71 18.29 3.19
N ALA A 95 0.26 17.92 2.38
CA ALA A 95 1.61 17.72 2.86
C ALA A 95 2.27 19.00 3.29
N GLU A 96 1.77 20.11 2.84
CA GLU A 96 2.30 21.39 3.23
C GLU A 96 1.70 21.83 4.55
#